data_5b8921411bb5718ad35f1954a10bfb62
#
_entry.id   5b8921411bb5718ad35f1954a10bfb62
#
_cell.length_a   1.000
_cell.length_b   1.000
_cell.length_c   1.000
_cell.angle_alpha   90.00
_cell.angle_beta   90.00
_cell.angle_gamma   90.00
#
_symmetry.space_group_name_H-M   'P 1'
#
loop_
_entity.id
_entity.type
_entity.pdbx_description
1 polymer ?
#
loop_
_entity_poly.entity_id
_entity_poly.type
_entity_poly.pdbx_seq_one_letter_code
_entity_poly.pdbx_strand_id
1 'polypeptide(L)'
;FYADFHPRPGKRGGAWMTSFKPQYIKDGENVRPHISNVCNFTRSTPSKPSLLTFNEVTTLFHEFGHGLHGMLANTTYPSLSGTSVYWDFVELPSQVMENWCYEKEALELFAKHYETGETIPMELITKIKESATFHEGMATLRQLSFGLLDMSWHGADPSNIKDVKTHETEAFRGTQLYPETAETCMSTAFSHIFQGGYS
;
A
#
# COMPACT_ATOMS: atom_id res chain seq x y z
N PHE A 1 -17.76 -0.79 -9.08
CA PHE A 1 -16.30 -0.68 -8.93
C PHE A 1 -15.71 0.10 -10.08
N TYR A 2 -14.78 1.01 -9.77
CA TYR A 2 -14.05 1.82 -10.74
C TYR A 2 -12.55 1.55 -10.58
N ALA A 3 -11.81 1.50 -11.71
CA ALA A 3 -10.38 1.25 -11.72
C ALA A 3 -9.67 2.31 -12.57
N ASP A 4 -8.60 2.89 -12.01
CA ASP A 4 -7.76 3.89 -12.67
C ASP A 4 -6.27 3.50 -12.45
N PHE A 5 -5.74 2.68 -13.35
CA PHE A 5 -4.47 1.97 -13.11
C PHE A 5 -3.22 2.69 -13.61
N HIS A 6 -3.34 3.64 -14.53
CA HIS A 6 -2.16 4.19 -15.21
C HIS A 6 -1.88 5.65 -14.84
N PRO A 7 -0.60 6.05 -14.77
CA PRO A 7 -0.22 7.43 -14.51
C PRO A 7 -0.64 8.37 -15.65
N ARG A 8 -0.85 9.64 -15.35
CA ARG A 8 -1.07 10.72 -16.30
C ARG A 8 -0.65 12.06 -15.69
N PRO A 9 -0.45 13.13 -16.49
CA PRO A 9 -0.20 14.45 -15.94
C PRO A 9 -1.29 14.87 -14.94
N GLY A 10 -0.87 15.40 -13.80
CA GLY A 10 -1.76 15.82 -12.71
C GLY A 10 -2.30 14.71 -11.79
N LYS A 11 -2.04 13.44 -12.09
CA LYS A 11 -2.39 12.33 -11.19
C LYS A 11 -1.30 12.18 -10.12
N ARG A 12 -1.71 12.13 -8.84
CA ARG A 12 -0.80 11.85 -7.73
C ARG A 12 -0.20 10.45 -7.85
N GLY A 13 1.08 10.29 -7.48
CA GLY A 13 1.75 8.98 -7.41
C GLY A 13 1.23 8.13 -6.26
N GLY A 14 1.61 6.85 -6.27
CA GLY A 14 1.16 5.85 -5.30
C GLY A 14 -0.06 5.07 -5.76
N ALA A 15 -0.67 4.33 -4.84
CA ALA A 15 -1.91 3.59 -5.04
C ALA A 15 -2.83 3.81 -3.83
N TRP A 16 -4.13 3.72 -4.03
CA TRP A 16 -5.12 3.85 -2.95
C TRP A 16 -6.49 3.37 -3.38
N MET A 17 -7.27 2.93 -2.41
CA MET A 17 -8.71 2.73 -2.55
C MET A 17 -9.49 3.96 -2.07
N THR A 18 -10.60 4.27 -2.73
CA THR A 18 -11.53 5.30 -2.28
C THR A 18 -12.96 4.79 -2.29
N SER A 19 -13.68 5.06 -1.20
CA SER A 19 -15.14 4.89 -1.15
C SER A 19 -15.81 6.24 -1.43
N PHE A 20 -16.39 6.41 -2.61
CA PHE A 20 -17.18 7.60 -2.94
C PHE A 20 -18.57 7.57 -2.26
N LYS A 21 -19.06 6.38 -2.03
CA LYS A 21 -20.32 6.12 -1.34
C LYS A 21 -20.16 4.81 -0.56
N PRO A 22 -20.34 4.81 0.76
CA PRO A 22 -20.31 3.59 1.55
C PRO A 22 -21.56 2.74 1.31
N GLN A 23 -21.51 1.48 1.74
CA GLN A 23 -22.69 0.63 1.87
C GLN A 23 -23.45 1.00 3.17
N TYR A 24 -24.75 0.93 3.17
CA TYR A 24 -25.61 1.11 4.36
C TYR A 24 -27.01 0.55 4.13
N ILE A 25 -27.79 0.41 5.21
CA ILE A 25 -29.21 0.06 5.12
C ILE A 25 -30.05 1.33 5.21
N LYS A 26 -30.95 1.51 4.23
CA LYS A 26 -31.92 2.59 4.22
C LYS A 26 -33.31 2.03 3.91
N ASP A 27 -34.28 2.30 4.74
CA ASP A 27 -35.67 1.87 4.59
C ASP A 27 -35.80 0.35 4.35
N GLY A 28 -34.92 -0.45 4.97
CA GLY A 28 -34.83 -1.90 4.82
C GLY A 28 -34.06 -2.38 3.58
N GLU A 29 -33.62 -1.49 2.72
CA GLU A 29 -32.85 -1.81 1.52
C GLU A 29 -31.35 -1.68 1.74
N ASN A 30 -30.57 -2.63 1.19
CA ASN A 30 -29.11 -2.60 1.21
C ASN A 30 -28.57 -1.72 0.07
N VAL A 31 -28.26 -0.48 0.39
CA VAL A 31 -27.68 0.47 -0.57
C VAL A 31 -26.22 0.10 -0.81
N ARG A 32 -25.88 -0.29 -2.04
CA ARG A 32 -24.52 -0.74 -2.37
C ARG A 32 -23.53 0.40 -2.56
N PRO A 33 -22.24 0.17 -2.25
CA PRO A 33 -21.20 1.18 -2.29
C PRO A 33 -20.73 1.52 -3.71
N HIS A 34 -20.06 2.67 -3.85
CA HIS A 34 -19.26 3.04 -5.01
C HIS A 34 -17.79 3.09 -4.61
N ILE A 35 -17.01 2.13 -5.08
CA ILE A 35 -15.61 1.93 -4.72
C ILE A 35 -14.72 2.14 -5.93
N SER A 36 -13.55 2.76 -5.74
CA SER A 36 -12.53 2.88 -6.78
C SER A 36 -11.16 2.49 -6.26
N ASN A 37 -10.36 1.89 -7.14
CA ASN A 37 -8.93 1.71 -6.95
C ASN A 37 -8.17 2.58 -7.94
N VAL A 38 -7.20 3.33 -7.43
CA VAL A 38 -6.29 4.17 -8.19
C VAL A 38 -4.88 3.65 -8.02
N CYS A 39 -4.17 3.47 -9.14
CA CYS A 39 -2.78 3.01 -9.15
C CYS A 39 -1.96 3.84 -10.15
N ASN A 40 -0.66 3.58 -10.24
CA ASN A 40 0.23 4.21 -11.20
C ASN A 40 1.14 3.13 -11.83
N PHE A 41 0.52 2.13 -12.45
CA PHE A 41 1.22 1.00 -13.03
C PHE A 41 1.94 1.34 -14.33
N THR A 42 2.99 0.57 -14.60
CA THR A 42 3.75 0.63 -15.86
C THR A 42 2.82 0.59 -17.06
N ARG A 43 2.98 1.56 -17.96
CA ARG A 43 2.17 1.63 -19.19
C ARG A 43 2.65 0.67 -20.25
N SER A 44 1.75 0.33 -21.16
CA SER A 44 2.13 -0.29 -22.44
C SER A 44 3.02 0.65 -23.28
N THR A 45 3.84 0.04 -24.13
CA THR A 45 4.61 0.73 -25.18
C THR A 45 4.05 0.35 -26.55
N PRO A 46 4.45 0.99 -27.64
CA PRO A 46 4.03 0.58 -28.98
C PRO A 46 4.36 -0.87 -29.34
N SER A 47 5.39 -1.45 -28.68
CA SER A 47 5.89 -2.81 -28.97
C SER A 47 5.56 -3.85 -27.89
N LYS A 48 5.06 -3.42 -26.71
CA LYS A 48 4.80 -4.33 -25.58
C LYS A 48 3.55 -3.89 -24.81
N PRO A 49 2.72 -4.85 -24.34
CA PRO A 49 1.62 -4.56 -23.46
C PRO A 49 2.12 -4.02 -22.11
N SER A 50 1.21 -3.59 -21.26
CA SER A 50 1.53 -3.25 -19.88
C SER A 50 1.97 -4.52 -19.13
N LEU A 51 3.26 -4.63 -18.87
CA LEU A 51 3.86 -5.72 -18.10
C LEU A 51 4.16 -5.19 -16.70
N LEU A 52 3.43 -5.70 -15.72
CA LEU A 52 3.57 -5.28 -14.33
C LEU A 52 4.79 -5.95 -13.69
N THR A 53 5.51 -5.20 -12.87
CA THR A 53 6.49 -5.79 -11.96
C THR A 53 5.77 -6.60 -10.88
N PHE A 54 6.47 -7.49 -10.18
CA PHE A 54 5.89 -8.25 -9.09
C PHE A 54 5.31 -7.34 -7.99
N ASN A 55 6.02 -6.25 -7.67
CA ASN A 55 5.55 -5.26 -6.70
C ASN A 55 4.26 -4.53 -7.15
N GLU A 56 4.12 -4.25 -8.45
CA GLU A 56 2.85 -3.69 -8.98
C GLU A 56 1.71 -4.70 -8.91
N VAL A 57 1.99 -5.99 -9.07
CA VAL A 57 0.98 -7.05 -8.91
C VAL A 57 0.54 -7.16 -7.46
N THR A 58 1.47 -7.19 -6.50
CA THR A 58 1.11 -7.20 -5.06
C THR A 58 0.32 -5.95 -4.68
N THR A 59 0.69 -4.78 -5.18
CA THR A 59 -0.08 -3.53 -5.00
C THR A 59 -1.51 -3.65 -5.54
N LEU A 60 -1.69 -4.25 -6.73
CA LEU A 60 -3.03 -4.48 -7.28
C LEU A 60 -3.89 -5.34 -6.37
N PHE A 61 -3.34 -6.43 -5.85
CA PHE A 61 -4.04 -7.31 -4.92
C PHE A 61 -4.33 -6.61 -3.59
N HIS A 62 -3.39 -5.83 -3.08
CA HIS A 62 -3.53 -5.00 -1.88
C HIS A 62 -4.73 -4.05 -2.01
N GLU A 63 -4.70 -3.17 -3.02
CA GLU A 63 -5.78 -2.19 -3.23
C GLU A 63 -7.13 -2.86 -3.51
N PHE A 64 -7.12 -4.02 -4.20
CA PHE A 64 -8.33 -4.79 -4.41
C PHE A 64 -8.85 -5.43 -3.11
N GLY A 65 -7.97 -5.77 -2.16
CA GLY A 65 -8.35 -6.20 -0.82
C GLY A 65 -9.15 -5.12 -0.07
N HIS A 66 -8.70 -3.87 -0.10
CA HIS A 66 -9.48 -2.72 0.38
C HIS A 66 -10.79 -2.56 -0.42
N GLY A 67 -10.72 -2.71 -1.74
CA GLY A 67 -11.90 -2.66 -2.60
C GLY A 67 -12.96 -3.70 -2.21
N LEU A 68 -12.54 -4.95 -1.96
CA LEU A 68 -13.41 -6.03 -1.49
C LEU A 68 -14.00 -5.71 -0.12
N HIS A 69 -13.20 -5.20 0.81
CA HIS A 69 -13.67 -4.79 2.13
C HIS A 69 -14.81 -3.77 2.01
N GLY A 70 -14.66 -2.77 1.13
CA GLY A 70 -15.73 -1.81 0.83
C GLY A 70 -16.93 -2.42 0.10
N MET A 71 -16.68 -3.18 -0.96
CA MET A 71 -17.74 -3.75 -1.80
C MET A 71 -18.58 -4.82 -1.10
N LEU A 72 -17.98 -5.63 -0.23
CA LEU A 72 -18.65 -6.71 0.49
C LEU A 72 -19.24 -6.27 1.83
N ALA A 73 -19.11 -4.99 2.21
CA ALA A 73 -19.67 -4.46 3.42
C ALA A 73 -21.17 -4.75 3.54
N ASN A 74 -21.61 -5.08 4.75
CA ASN A 74 -23.00 -5.35 5.11
C ASN A 74 -23.28 -4.83 6.53
N THR A 75 -23.28 -3.52 6.67
CA THR A 75 -23.50 -2.81 7.92
C THR A 75 -24.78 -1.97 7.86
N THR A 76 -25.36 -1.68 9.01
CA THR A 76 -26.55 -0.81 9.09
C THR A 76 -26.18 0.64 8.81
N TYR A 77 -25.08 1.12 9.39
CA TYR A 77 -24.69 2.53 9.36
C TYR A 77 -23.54 2.79 8.40
N PRO A 78 -23.63 3.83 7.56
CA PRO A 78 -22.57 4.16 6.60
C PRO A 78 -21.22 4.50 7.25
N SER A 79 -21.24 5.08 8.46
CA SER A 79 -20.03 5.43 9.22
C SER A 79 -19.24 4.23 9.75
N LEU A 80 -19.81 3.02 9.69
CA LEU A 80 -19.20 1.77 10.13
C LEU A 80 -18.99 0.80 8.97
N SER A 81 -19.03 1.29 7.73
CA SER A 81 -19.01 0.47 6.53
C SER A 81 -17.62 0.36 5.92
N GLY A 82 -17.29 -0.84 5.44
CA GLY A 82 -16.05 -1.11 4.71
C GLY A 82 -14.81 -0.75 5.53
N THR A 83 -13.97 0.12 4.99
CA THR A 83 -12.71 0.54 5.62
C THR A 83 -12.87 1.51 6.77
N SER A 84 -14.12 1.90 7.13
CA SER A 84 -14.43 2.71 8.33
C SER A 84 -14.41 1.83 9.59
N VAL A 85 -13.27 1.28 9.91
CA VAL A 85 -12.99 0.41 11.06
C VAL A 85 -11.82 1.00 11.86
N TYR A 86 -11.50 0.42 13.01
CA TYR A 86 -10.27 0.77 13.72
C TYR A 86 -9.05 0.54 12.81
N TRP A 87 -8.08 1.43 12.87
CA TRP A 87 -6.93 1.46 11.95
C TRP A 87 -6.03 0.24 12.01
N ASP A 88 -5.96 -0.45 13.15
CA ASP A 88 -5.26 -1.72 13.31
C ASP A 88 -5.86 -2.87 12.46
N PHE A 89 -7.10 -2.74 12.01
CA PHE A 89 -7.79 -3.72 11.16
C PHE A 89 -7.83 -3.33 9.68
N VAL A 90 -7.62 -2.06 9.34
CA VAL A 90 -7.80 -1.54 7.97
C VAL A 90 -7.00 -2.32 6.93
N GLU A 91 -5.74 -2.66 7.25
CA GLU A 91 -4.83 -3.34 6.32
C GLU A 91 -4.97 -4.88 6.33
N LEU A 92 -5.81 -5.46 7.18
CA LEU A 92 -5.94 -6.92 7.22
C LEU A 92 -6.47 -7.49 5.90
N PRO A 93 -7.56 -6.98 5.29
CA PRO A 93 -8.05 -7.51 4.01
C PRO A 93 -7.07 -7.28 2.86
N SER A 94 -6.39 -6.13 2.81
CA SER A 94 -5.43 -5.80 1.76
C SER A 94 -4.20 -6.70 1.83
N GLN A 95 -3.59 -6.85 2.99
CA GLN A 95 -2.39 -7.67 3.19
C GLN A 95 -2.68 -9.17 3.05
N VAL A 96 -3.87 -9.64 3.43
CA VAL A 96 -4.28 -11.04 3.17
C VAL A 96 -4.31 -11.31 1.68
N MET A 97 -4.81 -10.38 0.87
CA MET A 97 -4.88 -10.56 -0.59
C MET A 97 -3.50 -10.63 -1.25
N GLU A 98 -2.48 -9.97 -0.71
CA GLU A 98 -1.10 -10.04 -1.22
C GLU A 98 -0.53 -11.47 -1.19
N ASN A 99 -0.95 -12.30 -0.22
CA ASN A 99 -0.45 -13.68 -0.09
C ASN A 99 -0.72 -14.52 -1.33
N TRP A 100 -1.82 -14.26 -2.05
CA TRP A 100 -2.13 -14.97 -3.29
C TRP A 100 -1.09 -14.75 -4.39
N CYS A 101 -0.36 -13.64 -4.36
CA CYS A 101 0.72 -13.36 -5.31
C CYS A 101 1.92 -14.31 -5.15
N TYR A 102 2.01 -15.04 -4.05
CA TYR A 102 3.06 -16.01 -3.78
C TYR A 102 2.60 -17.47 -3.96
N GLU A 103 1.30 -17.69 -4.22
CA GLU A 103 0.76 -19.03 -4.34
C GLU A 103 0.72 -19.49 -5.80
N LYS A 104 1.22 -20.72 -6.04
CA LYS A 104 1.31 -21.30 -7.37
C LYS A 104 -0.02 -21.29 -8.10
N GLU A 105 -1.08 -21.76 -7.44
CA GLU A 105 -2.41 -21.90 -8.00
C GLU A 105 -2.99 -20.53 -8.42
N ALA A 106 -2.69 -19.48 -7.70
CA ALA A 106 -3.11 -18.13 -8.06
C ALA A 106 -2.28 -17.59 -9.23
N LEU A 107 -0.96 -17.77 -9.21
CA LEU A 107 -0.07 -17.32 -10.29
C LEU A 107 -0.38 -18.01 -11.62
N GLU A 108 -0.75 -19.29 -11.61
CA GLU A 108 -1.14 -20.03 -12.80
C GLU A 108 -2.39 -19.45 -13.50
N LEU A 109 -3.23 -18.69 -12.81
CA LEU A 109 -4.41 -18.06 -13.41
C LEU A 109 -4.04 -16.85 -14.28
N PHE A 110 -3.06 -16.05 -13.88
CA PHE A 110 -2.77 -14.76 -14.53
C PHE A 110 -1.30 -14.55 -14.94
N ALA A 111 -0.34 -15.21 -14.30
CA ALA A 111 1.08 -15.04 -14.60
C ALA A 111 1.50 -15.82 -15.83
N LYS A 112 1.13 -15.31 -17.01
CA LYS A 112 1.33 -15.95 -18.31
C LYS A 112 2.19 -15.07 -19.21
N HIS A 113 3.04 -15.71 -20.00
CA HIS A 113 3.86 -15.02 -21.00
C HIS A 113 2.95 -14.35 -22.04
N TYR A 114 3.15 -13.07 -22.29
CA TYR A 114 2.23 -12.25 -23.08
C TYR A 114 2.16 -12.61 -24.57
N GLU A 115 3.18 -13.31 -25.11
CA GLU A 115 3.18 -13.81 -26.49
C GLU A 115 2.81 -15.29 -26.59
N THR A 116 3.38 -16.14 -25.71
CA THR A 116 3.20 -17.60 -25.83
C THR A 116 2.04 -18.13 -25.01
N GLY A 117 1.58 -17.41 -23.99
CA GLY A 117 0.55 -17.84 -23.05
C GLY A 117 1.02 -18.90 -22.06
N GLU A 118 2.33 -19.24 -22.07
CA GLU A 118 2.91 -20.18 -21.12
C GLU A 118 2.86 -19.63 -19.69
N THR A 119 2.50 -20.48 -18.76
CA THR A 119 2.47 -20.13 -17.33
C THR A 119 3.87 -19.89 -16.79
N ILE A 120 4.01 -19.00 -15.82
CA ILE A 120 5.28 -18.71 -15.15
C ILE A 120 5.97 -20.01 -14.67
N PRO A 121 7.26 -20.22 -14.94
CA PRO A 121 7.97 -21.41 -14.49
C PRO A 121 8.05 -21.53 -12.97
N MET A 122 7.93 -22.76 -12.45
CA MET A 122 8.01 -23.03 -11.00
C MET A 122 9.30 -22.50 -10.36
N GLU A 123 10.43 -22.54 -11.09
CA GLU A 123 11.69 -22.00 -10.59
C GLU A 123 11.58 -20.50 -10.26
N LEU A 124 10.87 -19.72 -11.07
CA LEU A 124 10.66 -18.30 -10.80
C LEU A 124 9.71 -18.07 -9.61
N ILE A 125 8.67 -18.90 -9.45
CA ILE A 125 7.78 -18.83 -8.28
C ILE A 125 8.58 -19.11 -7.00
N THR A 126 9.45 -20.12 -7.02
CA THR A 126 10.33 -20.43 -5.88
C THR A 126 11.25 -19.25 -5.56
N LYS A 127 11.88 -18.65 -6.57
CA LYS A 127 12.74 -17.46 -6.37
C LYS A 127 11.97 -16.26 -5.82
N ILE A 128 10.72 -16.05 -6.23
CA ILE A 128 9.86 -15.01 -5.67
C ILE A 128 9.64 -15.27 -4.17
N LYS A 129 9.29 -16.49 -3.78
CA LYS A 129 9.09 -16.87 -2.37
C LYS A 129 10.38 -16.70 -1.55
N GLU A 130 11.51 -17.14 -2.07
CA GLU A 130 12.81 -17.00 -1.39
C GLU A 130 13.23 -15.52 -1.24
N SER A 131 12.93 -14.68 -2.24
CA SER A 131 13.25 -13.25 -2.19
C SER A 131 12.49 -12.48 -1.12
N ALA A 132 11.35 -12.97 -0.68
CA ALA A 132 10.51 -12.30 0.32
C ALA A 132 11.19 -12.17 1.70
N THR A 133 12.17 -13.03 2.00
CA THR A 133 12.94 -12.97 3.25
C THR A 133 14.30 -12.29 3.11
N PHE A 134 14.67 -11.88 1.88
CA PHE A 134 15.94 -11.24 1.61
C PHE A 134 15.99 -9.84 2.23
N HIS A 135 17.01 -9.60 3.05
CA HIS A 135 17.18 -8.34 3.80
C HIS A 135 16.00 -7.93 4.70
N GLU A 136 15.22 -8.88 5.19
CA GLU A 136 14.05 -8.61 6.04
C GLU A 136 14.41 -7.86 7.33
N GLY A 137 15.58 -8.14 7.93
CA GLY A 137 16.08 -7.39 9.07
C GLY A 137 16.29 -5.90 8.78
N MET A 138 16.78 -5.57 7.58
CA MET A 138 16.93 -4.18 7.13
C MET A 138 15.57 -3.52 6.89
N ALA A 139 14.65 -4.23 6.27
CA ALA A 139 13.27 -3.75 6.05
C ALA A 139 12.56 -3.47 7.37
N THR A 140 12.72 -4.35 8.36
CA THR A 140 12.17 -4.19 9.71
C THR A 140 12.77 -2.98 10.43
N LEU A 141 14.09 -2.77 10.36
CA LEU A 141 14.72 -1.57 10.94
C LEU A 141 14.23 -0.29 10.26
N ARG A 142 14.01 -0.31 8.95
CA ARG A 142 13.43 0.83 8.24
C ARG A 142 12.00 1.12 8.72
N GLN A 143 11.17 0.11 8.90
CA GLN A 143 9.82 0.28 9.42
C GLN A 143 9.84 0.83 10.86
N LEU A 144 10.73 0.28 11.70
CA LEU A 144 10.91 0.76 13.08
C LEU A 144 11.37 2.23 13.11
N SER A 145 12.24 2.63 12.19
CA SER A 145 12.72 4.02 12.11
C SER A 145 11.57 5.01 11.86
N PHE A 146 10.59 4.64 11.04
CA PHE A 146 9.42 5.49 10.80
C PHE A 146 8.56 5.64 12.06
N GLY A 147 8.32 4.56 12.80
CA GLY A 147 7.60 4.63 14.07
C GLY A 147 8.33 5.47 15.12
N LEU A 148 9.67 5.36 15.20
CA LEU A 148 10.46 6.19 16.10
C LEU A 148 10.42 7.66 15.71
N LEU A 149 10.50 7.97 14.42
CA LEU A 149 10.37 9.33 13.92
C LEU A 149 8.99 9.91 14.25
N ASP A 150 7.93 9.15 13.96
CA ASP A 150 6.54 9.52 14.26
C ASP A 150 6.38 9.83 15.75
N MET A 151 6.78 8.91 16.63
CA MET A 151 6.73 9.10 18.09
C MET A 151 7.59 10.27 18.57
N SER A 152 8.72 10.54 17.93
CA SER A 152 9.56 11.68 18.29
C SER A 152 8.86 13.02 18.01
N TRP A 153 8.12 13.11 16.92
CA TRP A 153 7.33 14.30 16.57
C TRP A 153 6.12 14.49 17.50
N HIS A 154 5.38 13.44 17.76
CA HIS A 154 4.12 13.51 18.52
C HIS A 154 4.33 13.42 20.06
N GLY A 155 5.47 12.92 20.51
CA GLY A 155 5.84 12.86 21.93
C GLY A 155 6.63 14.06 22.44
N ALA A 156 7.06 14.96 21.57
CA ALA A 156 7.85 16.12 21.94
C ALA A 156 6.99 17.39 22.09
N ASP A 157 7.45 18.31 22.95
CA ASP A 157 6.93 19.69 22.92
C ASP A 157 7.51 20.41 21.69
N PRO A 158 6.67 20.81 20.71
CA PRO A 158 7.13 21.42 19.47
C PRO A 158 7.92 22.73 19.68
N SER A 159 7.74 23.43 20.80
CA SER A 159 8.49 24.64 21.13
C SER A 159 9.98 24.37 21.34
N ASN A 160 10.35 23.15 21.67
CA ASN A 160 11.73 22.71 21.87
C ASN A 160 12.44 22.28 20.57
N ILE A 161 11.68 22.05 19.48
CA ILE A 161 12.23 21.62 18.20
C ILE A 161 12.60 22.87 17.39
N LYS A 162 13.89 23.13 17.26
CA LYS A 162 14.41 24.32 16.57
C LYS A 162 14.84 24.05 15.13
N ASP A 163 15.16 22.80 14.83
CA ASP A 163 15.63 22.38 13.50
C ASP A 163 15.11 20.98 13.18
N VAL A 164 14.38 20.88 12.08
CA VAL A 164 13.71 19.64 11.64
C VAL A 164 14.71 18.53 11.35
N LYS A 165 15.81 18.88 10.67
CA LYS A 165 16.81 17.89 10.27
C LYS A 165 17.57 17.31 11.46
N THR A 166 17.92 18.14 12.41
CA THR A 166 18.57 17.72 13.66
C THR A 166 17.64 16.79 14.45
N HIS A 167 16.36 17.13 14.57
CA HIS A 167 15.37 16.30 15.25
C HIS A 167 15.22 14.93 14.60
N GLU A 168 15.12 14.89 13.27
CA GLU A 168 15.04 13.66 12.49
C GLU A 168 16.28 12.77 12.66
N THR A 169 17.49 13.37 12.54
CA THR A 169 18.75 12.65 12.71
C THR A 169 18.85 12.00 14.09
N GLU A 170 18.40 12.70 15.13
CA GLU A 170 18.38 12.14 16.48
C GLU A 170 17.39 10.99 16.61
N ALA A 171 16.19 11.12 16.02
CA ALA A 171 15.18 10.06 16.03
C ALA A 171 15.66 8.79 15.32
N PHE A 172 16.46 8.90 14.26
CA PHE A 172 16.97 7.77 13.50
C PHE A 172 18.24 7.12 14.08
N ARG A 173 18.90 7.75 15.04
CA ARG A 173 20.21 7.31 15.56
C ARG A 173 20.27 5.82 15.93
N GLY A 174 19.22 5.29 16.54
CA GLY A 174 19.16 3.88 16.99
C GLY A 174 18.91 2.86 15.89
N THR A 175 18.47 3.29 14.70
CA THR A 175 18.08 2.42 13.59
C THR A 175 18.87 2.66 12.31
N GLN A 176 19.75 3.64 12.31
CA GLN A 176 20.53 4.02 11.14
C GLN A 176 21.62 2.98 10.84
N LEU A 177 21.54 2.33 9.70
CA LEU A 177 22.54 1.33 9.23
C LEU A 177 23.59 1.91 8.30
N TYR A 178 23.28 2.99 7.60
CA TYR A 178 24.12 3.59 6.56
C TYR A 178 24.31 5.08 6.84
N PRO A 179 25.38 5.68 6.29
CA PRO A 179 25.54 7.13 6.36
C PRO A 179 24.31 7.84 5.78
N GLU A 180 23.97 8.94 6.39
CA GLU A 180 22.88 9.79 5.93
C GLU A 180 23.19 10.39 4.56
N THR A 181 22.19 10.41 3.67
CA THR A 181 22.31 11.08 2.38
C THR A 181 22.06 12.57 2.56
N ALA A 182 22.99 13.38 2.09
CA ALA A 182 22.87 14.85 2.16
C ALA A 182 21.58 15.33 1.47
N GLU A 183 21.02 16.41 1.97
CA GLU A 183 19.82 17.08 1.42
C GLU A 183 18.52 16.24 1.43
N THR A 184 18.50 15.11 2.13
CA THR A 184 17.28 14.35 2.35
C THR A 184 16.64 14.72 3.69
N CYS A 185 15.31 14.70 3.74
CA CYS A 185 14.54 14.92 4.96
C CYS A 185 13.26 14.08 4.92
N MET A 186 13.21 13.00 5.70
CA MET A 186 12.07 12.10 5.75
C MET A 186 10.84 12.77 6.36
N SER A 187 11.02 13.62 7.37
CA SER A 187 9.94 14.35 8.03
C SER A 187 9.12 15.22 7.08
N THR A 188 9.73 15.73 6.01
CA THR A 188 9.02 16.51 4.98
C THR A 188 8.51 15.70 3.80
N ALA A 189 9.02 14.47 3.62
CA ALA A 189 8.67 13.59 2.52
C ALA A 189 7.59 12.56 2.91
N PHE A 190 7.60 12.13 4.18
CA PHE A 190 6.69 11.08 4.69
C PHE A 190 5.46 11.71 5.33
N SER A 191 4.49 12.06 4.50
CA SER A 191 3.28 12.77 4.93
C SER A 191 2.40 11.98 5.91
N HIS A 192 2.48 10.65 5.92
CA HIS A 192 1.65 9.78 6.75
C HIS A 192 1.78 10.02 8.26
N ILE A 193 2.91 10.57 8.73
CA ILE A 193 3.07 10.93 10.15
C ILE A 193 2.32 12.20 10.56
N PHE A 194 1.82 13.00 9.60
CA PHE A 194 1.12 14.26 9.88
C PHE A 194 -0.28 14.35 9.26
N GLN A 195 -0.66 13.42 8.39
CA GLN A 195 -1.97 13.45 7.72
C GLN A 195 -2.39 12.06 7.27
N GLY A 196 -3.71 11.89 7.09
CA GLY A 196 -4.30 10.64 6.64
C GLY A 196 -4.84 9.81 7.80
N GLY A 197 -5.28 8.59 7.47
CA GLY A 197 -5.95 7.70 8.43
C GLY A 197 -5.04 7.08 9.49
N TYR A 198 -3.72 7.28 9.42
CA TYR A 198 -2.74 6.67 10.30
C TYR A 198 -1.90 7.67 11.11
N SER A 199 -2.19 8.97 11.00
CA SER A 199 -1.52 10.03 11.79
C SER A 199 -2.19 10.26 13.14
#